data_f9739a7615f8c4cde38641903423f35f
#
_entry.id   f9739a7615f8c4cde38641903423f35f
#
_cell.length_a   1.000
_cell.length_b   1.000
_cell.length_c   1.000
_cell.angle_alpha   90.00
_cell.angle_beta   90.00
_cell.angle_gamma   90.00
#
_symmetry.space_group_name_H-M   'P 1'
#
loop_
_entity.id
_entity.type
_entity.pdbx_description
1 polymer ?
#
loop_
_entity_poly.entity_id
_entity_poly.type
_entity_poly.pdbx_seq_one_letter_code
_entity_poly.pdbx_strand_id
1 'polypeptide(L)'
;MRPYILRRMKTDKAIIADLPDKTEVNAYCGLSRRQAALYEQAVQDLQKALRETEGIERRGLVLAMLMRFKQICNHPSQWLNDNLWTEEGSGKLGRLREIGVVVAARQEKMLVFTQFREMTEPLAGFLGSVFGRPGLVLHGEIAVRQRRRLVQRFQEDETVPFFVLSLKAGGAGLTLTAASHVVHFDRWWNPAVENQATDRAFRIGQKKNVLVHKFICRGTVEEKIDRLIESKRALSDELLAAGSEINLTELKDEELLQLVALDLNAAMKD
;
A
#
# COMPACT_ATOMS: atom_id res chain seq x y z
N MET A 1 4.50 31.74 21.46
CA MET A 1 3.08 31.65 21.07
C MET A 1 2.88 30.27 20.42
N ARG A 2 2.13 29.38 21.06
CA ARG A 2 1.74 28.10 20.43
C ARG A 2 0.62 28.42 19.44
N PRO A 3 0.74 28.09 18.13
CA PRO A 3 -0.37 28.25 17.21
C PRO A 3 -1.51 27.32 17.65
N TYR A 4 -2.71 27.85 17.79
CA TYR A 4 -3.92 27.07 18.02
C TYR A 4 -4.22 26.28 16.75
N ILE A 5 -3.70 25.05 16.64
CA ILE A 5 -4.09 24.12 15.58
C ILE A 5 -5.33 23.36 16.06
N LEU A 6 -6.49 23.76 15.59
CA LEU A 6 -7.73 23.01 15.78
C LEU A 6 -7.71 21.79 14.84
N ARG A 7 -7.24 20.65 15.34
CA ARG A 7 -7.28 19.39 14.61
C ARG A 7 -8.68 18.78 14.76
N ARG A 8 -9.54 18.99 13.77
CA ARG A 8 -10.85 18.33 13.71
C ARG A 8 -10.68 16.94 13.09
N MET A 9 -11.06 15.89 13.82
CA MET A 9 -11.04 14.52 13.31
C MET A 9 -12.32 14.30 12.48
N LYS A 10 -12.19 13.76 11.26
CA LYS A 10 -13.33 13.43 10.38
C LYS A 10 -14.25 12.33 10.96
N THR A 11 -13.74 11.58 11.93
CA THR A 11 -14.46 10.52 12.65
C THR A 11 -15.36 11.02 13.78
N ASP A 12 -15.34 12.34 14.05
CA ASP A 12 -16.22 12.91 15.08
C ASP A 12 -17.62 13.09 14.50
N LYS A 13 -18.51 12.14 14.82
CA LYS A 13 -19.93 12.13 14.39
C LYS A 13 -20.71 13.35 14.87
N ALA A 14 -20.23 14.07 15.90
CA ALA A 14 -20.82 15.33 16.36
C ALA A 14 -20.57 16.48 15.38
N ILE A 15 -19.54 16.37 14.53
CA ILE A 15 -19.15 17.42 13.57
C ILE A 15 -19.69 17.10 12.16
N ILE A 16 -19.74 15.80 11.78
CA ILE A 16 -20.21 15.35 10.45
C ILE A 16 -21.12 14.14 10.66
N ALA A 17 -22.40 14.40 10.89
CA ALA A 17 -23.40 13.36 11.16
C ALA A 17 -23.64 12.40 9.98
N ASP A 18 -23.38 12.84 8.74
CA ASP A 18 -23.74 12.13 7.51
C ASP A 18 -22.60 11.30 6.90
N LEU A 19 -21.43 11.19 7.55
CA LEU A 19 -20.33 10.38 7.03
C LEU A 19 -20.53 8.90 7.41
N PRO A 20 -20.55 7.96 6.43
CA PRO A 20 -20.68 6.53 6.71
C PRO A 20 -19.48 5.99 7.51
N ASP A 21 -19.55 4.73 7.92
CA ASP A 21 -18.46 4.11 8.68
C ASP A 21 -17.25 3.78 7.78
N LYS A 22 -16.06 3.89 8.37
CA LYS A 22 -14.79 3.45 7.78
C LYS A 22 -14.24 2.29 8.60
N THR A 23 -14.06 1.14 7.95
CA THR A 23 -13.45 -0.05 8.55
C THR A 23 -12.10 -0.32 7.88
N GLU A 24 -11.05 -0.47 8.67
CA GLU A 24 -9.70 -0.82 8.18
C GLU A 24 -9.37 -2.24 8.63
N VAL A 25 -8.90 -3.08 7.69
CA VAL A 25 -8.50 -4.46 7.95
C VAL A 25 -7.11 -4.74 7.39
N ASN A 26 -6.29 -5.41 8.17
CA ASN A 26 -5.02 -5.95 7.69
C ASN A 26 -5.31 -7.24 6.92
N ALA A 27 -5.03 -7.23 5.61
CA ALA A 27 -5.18 -8.38 4.74
C ALA A 27 -3.82 -9.05 4.59
N TYR A 28 -3.62 -10.10 5.36
CA TYR A 28 -2.37 -10.86 5.32
C TYR A 28 -2.31 -11.73 4.06
N CYS A 29 -1.12 -11.74 3.44
CA CYS A 29 -0.83 -12.49 2.22
C CYS A 29 0.37 -13.41 2.47
N GLY A 30 0.34 -14.63 1.94
CA GLY A 30 1.51 -15.50 1.88
C GLY A 30 2.48 -15.06 0.79
N LEU A 31 3.65 -15.69 0.71
CA LEU A 31 4.59 -15.57 -0.39
C LEU A 31 4.49 -16.80 -1.29
N SER A 32 4.60 -16.63 -2.61
CA SER A 32 4.88 -17.73 -3.51
C SER A 32 6.28 -18.30 -3.23
N ARG A 33 6.54 -19.56 -3.64
CA ARG A 33 7.87 -20.17 -3.51
C ARG A 33 8.96 -19.32 -4.19
N ARG A 34 8.63 -18.73 -5.34
CA ARG A 34 9.55 -17.86 -6.08
C ARG A 34 9.83 -16.57 -5.32
N GLN A 35 8.80 -15.96 -4.70
CA GLN A 35 8.99 -14.78 -3.85
C GLN A 35 9.88 -15.11 -2.64
N ALA A 36 9.62 -16.22 -1.95
CA ALA A 36 10.40 -16.62 -0.77
C ALA A 36 11.88 -16.83 -1.13
N ALA A 37 12.19 -17.53 -2.22
CA ALA A 37 13.57 -17.75 -2.66
C ALA A 37 14.28 -16.43 -3.01
N LEU A 38 13.61 -15.52 -3.74
CA LEU A 38 14.17 -14.21 -4.06
C LEU A 38 14.37 -13.33 -2.82
N TYR A 39 13.46 -13.44 -1.87
CA TYR A 39 13.55 -12.69 -0.63
C TYR A 39 14.75 -13.17 0.22
N GLU A 40 14.94 -14.47 0.37
CA GLU A 40 16.09 -15.05 1.06
C GLU A 40 17.42 -14.65 0.40
N GLN A 41 17.47 -14.71 -0.94
CA GLN A 41 18.65 -14.24 -1.68
C GLN A 41 18.93 -12.75 -1.39
N ALA A 42 17.90 -11.92 -1.35
CA ALA A 42 18.04 -10.50 -1.03
C ALA A 42 18.55 -10.27 0.40
N VAL A 43 18.15 -11.09 1.38
CA VAL A 43 18.70 -11.04 2.74
C VAL A 43 20.19 -11.37 2.77
N GLN A 44 20.60 -12.41 2.04
CA GLN A 44 22.03 -12.79 1.92
C GLN A 44 22.85 -11.69 1.24
N ASP A 45 22.32 -11.09 0.17
CA ASP A 45 22.96 -9.98 -0.55
C ASP A 45 23.16 -8.78 0.38
N LEU A 46 22.13 -8.43 1.17
CA LEU A 46 22.21 -7.34 2.15
C LEU A 46 23.27 -7.65 3.21
N GLN A 47 23.31 -8.87 3.75
CA GLN A 47 24.28 -9.26 4.78
C GLN A 47 25.73 -9.15 4.30
N LYS A 48 25.98 -9.48 3.02
CA LYS A 48 27.32 -9.31 2.42
C LYS A 48 27.67 -7.84 2.24
N ALA A 49 26.74 -7.07 1.65
CA ALA A 49 26.98 -5.66 1.34
C ALA A 49 27.16 -4.79 2.60
N LEU A 50 26.49 -5.10 3.72
CA LEU A 50 26.67 -4.38 4.98
C LEU A 50 28.10 -4.50 5.57
N ARG A 51 28.83 -5.58 5.25
CA ARG A 51 30.21 -5.74 5.69
C ARG A 51 31.20 -4.85 4.94
N GLU A 52 30.80 -4.34 3.79
CA GLU A 52 31.66 -3.62 2.84
C GLU A 52 31.28 -2.13 2.74
N THR A 53 30.22 -1.68 3.43
CA THR A 53 29.68 -0.33 3.30
C THR A 53 29.54 0.38 4.64
N GLU A 54 29.90 1.68 4.67
CA GLU A 54 29.78 2.52 5.86
C GLU A 54 29.15 3.90 5.53
N GLY A 55 28.73 4.63 6.57
CA GLY A 55 28.31 6.01 6.45
C GLY A 55 27.15 6.26 5.49
N ILE A 56 27.33 7.15 4.52
CA ILE A 56 26.30 7.57 3.55
C ILE A 56 25.97 6.43 2.58
N GLU A 57 26.96 5.66 2.16
CA GLU A 57 26.77 4.52 1.25
C GLU A 57 25.89 3.45 1.90
N ARG A 58 26.16 3.15 3.16
CA ARG A 58 25.32 2.23 3.96
C ARG A 58 23.87 2.68 4.03
N ARG A 59 23.59 3.98 4.26
CA ARG A 59 22.22 4.51 4.27
C ARG A 59 21.54 4.32 2.92
N GLY A 60 22.22 4.60 1.82
CA GLY A 60 21.73 4.38 0.47
C GLY A 60 21.42 2.90 0.19
N LEU A 61 22.34 2.00 0.59
CA LEU A 61 22.17 0.55 0.49
C LEU A 61 20.91 0.08 1.24
N VAL A 62 20.77 0.49 2.51
CA VAL A 62 19.61 0.10 3.33
C VAL A 62 18.31 0.50 2.67
N LEU A 63 18.19 1.73 2.19
CA LEU A 63 16.97 2.20 1.51
C LEU A 63 16.69 1.40 0.22
N ALA A 64 17.71 1.16 -0.60
CA ALA A 64 17.59 0.39 -1.83
C ALA A 64 17.13 -1.05 -1.55
N MET A 65 17.70 -1.69 -0.54
CA MET A 65 17.36 -3.06 -0.15
C MET A 65 15.94 -3.16 0.44
N LEU A 66 15.53 -2.19 1.27
CA LEU A 66 14.15 -2.13 1.77
C LEU A 66 13.13 -1.99 0.62
N MET A 67 13.45 -1.21 -0.41
CA MET A 67 12.61 -1.11 -1.61
C MET A 67 12.60 -2.44 -2.38
N ARG A 68 13.74 -3.11 -2.53
CA ARG A 68 13.85 -4.44 -3.14
C ARG A 68 12.97 -5.48 -2.44
N PHE A 69 13.01 -5.56 -1.11
CA PHE A 69 12.16 -6.46 -0.34
C PHE A 69 10.67 -6.22 -0.61
N LYS A 70 10.24 -4.96 -0.65
CA LYS A 70 8.85 -4.61 -0.95
C LYS A 70 8.45 -4.95 -2.38
N GLN A 71 9.33 -4.75 -3.36
CA GLN A 71 9.10 -5.14 -4.74
C GLN A 71 8.93 -6.66 -4.87
N ILE A 72 9.78 -7.45 -4.18
CA ILE A 72 9.65 -8.91 -4.13
C ILE A 72 8.32 -9.32 -3.47
N CYS A 73 7.92 -8.68 -2.37
CA CYS A 73 6.63 -8.90 -1.72
C CYS A 73 5.43 -8.60 -2.63
N ASN A 74 5.55 -7.63 -3.53
CA ASN A 74 4.51 -7.33 -4.50
C ASN A 74 4.43 -8.41 -5.59
N HIS A 75 5.53 -8.60 -6.32
CA HIS A 75 5.62 -9.60 -7.39
C HIS A 75 7.09 -9.82 -7.79
N PRO A 76 7.54 -11.06 -8.08
CA PRO A 76 8.90 -11.32 -8.57
C PRO A 76 9.28 -10.46 -9.78
N SER A 77 8.37 -10.32 -10.73
CA SER A 77 8.62 -9.58 -11.97
C SER A 77 8.83 -8.09 -11.77
N GLN A 78 8.37 -7.53 -10.66
CA GLN A 78 8.67 -6.12 -10.33
C GLN A 78 10.17 -5.92 -10.05
N TRP A 79 10.83 -6.89 -9.43
CA TRP A 79 12.26 -6.85 -9.19
C TRP A 79 13.07 -7.34 -10.40
N LEU A 80 12.65 -8.47 -11.00
CA LEU A 80 13.36 -9.12 -12.09
C LEU A 80 13.20 -8.43 -13.44
N ASN A 81 12.17 -7.59 -13.58
CA ASN A 81 11.82 -6.88 -14.80
C ASN A 81 11.64 -7.82 -16.02
N ASP A 82 11.12 -9.03 -15.78
CA ASP A 82 10.93 -10.09 -16.78
C ASP A 82 9.55 -10.08 -17.45
N ASN A 83 8.65 -9.18 -17.04
CA ASN A 83 7.27 -9.03 -17.50
C ASN A 83 6.39 -10.28 -17.36
N LEU A 84 6.74 -11.23 -16.50
CA LEU A 84 6.00 -12.46 -16.24
C LEU A 84 4.99 -12.29 -15.09
N TRP A 85 4.03 -11.40 -15.25
CA TRP A 85 3.03 -11.03 -14.23
C TRP A 85 1.96 -12.12 -14.06
N THR A 86 2.35 -13.29 -13.54
CA THR A 86 1.39 -14.39 -13.28
C THR A 86 0.81 -14.27 -11.87
N GLU A 87 -0.44 -14.65 -11.70
CA GLU A 87 -1.11 -14.62 -10.39
C GLU A 87 -0.43 -15.51 -9.37
N GLU A 88 -0.05 -16.72 -9.78
CA GLU A 88 0.64 -17.70 -8.93
C GLU A 88 2.01 -17.20 -8.45
N GLY A 89 2.54 -16.20 -9.13
CA GLY A 89 3.78 -15.53 -8.76
C GLY A 89 3.65 -14.67 -7.49
N SER A 90 2.43 -14.33 -7.05
CA SER A 90 2.24 -13.38 -5.94
C SER A 90 1.03 -13.70 -5.07
N GLY A 91 1.26 -13.95 -3.77
CA GLY A 91 0.16 -14.09 -2.82
C GLY A 91 -0.72 -12.84 -2.69
N LYS A 92 -0.17 -11.65 -2.94
CA LYS A 92 -0.97 -10.42 -2.98
C LYS A 92 -1.93 -10.38 -4.16
N LEU A 93 -1.56 -10.91 -5.34
CA LEU A 93 -2.46 -10.99 -6.49
C LEU A 93 -3.60 -11.98 -6.21
N GLY A 94 -3.31 -13.15 -5.63
CA GLY A 94 -4.35 -14.08 -5.21
C GLY A 94 -5.34 -13.42 -4.24
N ARG A 95 -4.84 -12.73 -3.22
CA ARG A 95 -5.69 -11.98 -2.27
C ARG A 95 -6.49 -10.86 -2.92
N LEU A 96 -5.89 -10.18 -3.90
CA LEU A 96 -6.57 -9.13 -4.67
C LEU A 96 -7.70 -9.71 -5.53
N ARG A 97 -7.52 -10.91 -6.10
CA ARG A 97 -8.58 -11.62 -6.82
C ARG A 97 -9.77 -11.94 -5.92
N GLU A 98 -9.53 -12.51 -4.74
CA GLU A 98 -10.61 -12.83 -3.79
C GLU A 98 -11.47 -11.61 -3.47
N ILE A 99 -10.84 -10.49 -3.15
CA ILE A 99 -11.53 -9.23 -2.87
C ILE A 99 -12.22 -8.70 -4.14
N GLY A 100 -11.52 -8.71 -5.28
CA GLY A 100 -12.05 -8.22 -6.55
C GLY A 100 -13.29 -8.94 -7.02
N VAL A 101 -13.35 -10.27 -6.87
CA VAL A 101 -14.53 -11.09 -7.21
C VAL A 101 -15.74 -10.69 -6.35
N VAL A 102 -15.54 -10.48 -5.05
CA VAL A 102 -16.62 -10.04 -4.15
C VAL A 102 -17.11 -8.64 -4.52
N VAL A 103 -16.19 -7.71 -4.81
CA VAL A 103 -16.53 -6.34 -5.21
C VAL A 103 -17.27 -6.33 -6.56
N ALA A 104 -16.82 -7.13 -7.52
CA ALA A 104 -17.47 -7.29 -8.82
C ALA A 104 -18.88 -7.86 -8.70
N ALA A 105 -19.06 -8.91 -7.89
CA ALA A 105 -20.39 -9.52 -7.64
C ALA A 105 -21.39 -8.55 -7.00
N ARG A 106 -20.89 -7.61 -6.18
CA ARG A 106 -21.72 -6.56 -5.53
C ARG A 106 -21.93 -5.33 -6.39
N GLN A 107 -21.30 -5.28 -7.59
CA GLN A 107 -21.32 -4.09 -8.45
C GLN A 107 -20.80 -2.83 -7.74
N GLU A 108 -19.83 -3.00 -6.86
CA GLU A 108 -19.18 -1.91 -6.13
C GLU A 108 -17.90 -1.47 -6.85
N LYS A 109 -17.40 -0.27 -6.48
CA LYS A 109 -16.18 0.27 -7.05
C LYS A 109 -15.02 0.20 -6.07
N MET A 110 -13.81 -0.02 -6.61
CA MET A 110 -12.59 -0.20 -5.84
C MET A 110 -11.49 0.78 -6.25
N LEU A 111 -10.78 1.32 -5.25
CA LEU A 111 -9.49 2.00 -5.44
C LEU A 111 -8.37 1.06 -5.06
N VAL A 112 -7.30 1.02 -5.86
CA VAL A 112 -6.08 0.28 -5.52
C VAL A 112 -4.91 1.25 -5.54
N PHE A 113 -4.27 1.42 -4.40
CA PHE A 113 -3.09 2.27 -4.24
C PHE A 113 -1.82 1.43 -4.20
N THR A 114 -0.81 1.89 -4.91
CA THR A 114 0.56 1.36 -4.84
C THR A 114 1.56 2.50 -4.77
N GLN A 115 2.68 2.32 -4.07
CA GLN A 115 3.78 3.29 -4.09
C GLN A 115 4.59 3.24 -5.38
N PHE A 116 4.53 2.11 -6.09
CA PHE A 116 5.32 1.82 -7.28
C PHE A 116 4.53 2.12 -8.56
N ARG A 117 5.05 3.07 -9.35
CA ARG A 117 4.43 3.40 -10.64
C ARG A 117 4.35 2.19 -11.57
N GLU A 118 5.43 1.42 -11.63
CA GLU A 118 5.54 0.24 -12.51
C GLU A 118 4.53 -0.86 -12.20
N MET A 119 3.93 -0.85 -11.00
CA MET A 119 2.85 -1.77 -10.63
C MET A 119 1.48 -1.34 -11.15
N THR A 120 1.30 -0.08 -11.56
CA THR A 120 -0.06 0.42 -11.87
C THR A 120 -0.69 -0.27 -13.07
N GLU A 121 0.05 -0.47 -14.16
CA GLU A 121 -0.45 -1.16 -15.36
C GLU A 121 -0.64 -2.67 -15.16
N PRO A 122 0.32 -3.43 -14.56
CA PRO A 122 0.10 -4.83 -14.22
C PRO A 122 -1.12 -5.06 -13.33
N LEU A 123 -1.33 -4.22 -12.31
CA LEU A 123 -2.51 -4.31 -11.45
C LEU A 123 -3.81 -4.02 -12.23
N ALA A 124 -3.79 -3.04 -13.13
CA ALA A 124 -4.95 -2.72 -13.94
C ALA A 124 -5.29 -3.85 -14.93
N GLY A 125 -4.29 -4.44 -15.57
CA GLY A 125 -4.46 -5.61 -16.44
C GLY A 125 -5.03 -6.80 -15.68
N PHE A 126 -4.46 -7.10 -14.51
CA PHE A 126 -4.94 -8.17 -13.64
C PHE A 126 -6.40 -7.96 -13.19
N LEU A 127 -6.71 -6.78 -12.67
CA LEU A 127 -8.08 -6.45 -12.27
C LEU A 127 -9.06 -6.43 -13.46
N GLY A 128 -8.60 -6.01 -14.63
CA GLY A 128 -9.39 -6.09 -15.86
C GLY A 128 -9.88 -7.51 -16.14
N SER A 129 -9.02 -8.51 -15.91
CA SER A 129 -9.39 -9.92 -16.02
C SER A 129 -10.39 -10.38 -14.95
N VAL A 130 -10.25 -9.86 -13.71
CA VAL A 130 -11.14 -10.19 -12.59
C VAL A 130 -12.53 -9.59 -12.77
N PHE A 131 -12.62 -8.33 -13.20
CA PHE A 131 -13.90 -7.62 -13.38
C PHE A 131 -14.53 -7.85 -14.76
N GLY A 132 -13.81 -8.48 -15.70
CA GLY A 132 -14.27 -8.67 -17.08
C GLY A 132 -14.39 -7.37 -17.88
N ARG A 133 -13.83 -6.27 -17.38
CA ARG A 133 -13.85 -4.94 -18.01
C ARG A 133 -12.69 -4.07 -17.52
N PRO A 134 -12.22 -3.12 -18.34
CA PRO A 134 -11.10 -2.26 -17.97
C PRO A 134 -11.49 -1.25 -16.88
N GLY A 135 -10.53 -0.94 -16.02
CA GLY A 135 -10.59 0.20 -15.11
C GLY A 135 -9.76 1.38 -15.57
N LEU A 136 -9.40 2.24 -14.64
CA LEU A 136 -8.57 3.42 -14.90
C LEU A 136 -7.23 3.32 -14.17
N VAL A 137 -6.24 4.04 -14.70
CA VAL A 137 -4.91 4.17 -14.10
C VAL A 137 -4.55 5.64 -13.93
N LEU A 138 -3.94 5.99 -12.79
CA LEU A 138 -3.43 7.32 -12.53
C LEU A 138 -2.04 7.25 -11.87
N HIS A 139 -1.04 7.81 -12.53
CA HIS A 139 0.30 7.97 -11.99
C HIS A 139 0.88 9.37 -12.26
N GLY A 140 2.07 9.66 -11.74
CA GLY A 140 2.65 11.01 -11.75
C GLY A 140 2.85 11.65 -13.10
N GLU A 141 3.04 10.86 -14.16
CA GLU A 141 3.31 11.34 -15.53
C GLU A 141 2.03 11.78 -16.29
N ILE A 142 0.84 11.43 -15.76
CA ILE A 142 -0.42 11.83 -16.39
C ILE A 142 -0.63 13.34 -16.19
N ALA A 143 -0.88 14.06 -17.30
CA ALA A 143 -1.09 15.50 -17.28
C ALA A 143 -2.29 15.91 -16.40
N VAL A 144 -2.20 17.04 -15.70
CA VAL A 144 -3.21 17.53 -14.75
C VAL A 144 -4.62 17.61 -15.36
N ARG A 145 -4.73 18.07 -16.62
CA ARG A 145 -6.02 18.13 -17.33
C ARG A 145 -6.64 16.74 -17.52
N GLN A 146 -5.82 15.74 -17.81
CA GLN A 146 -6.27 14.36 -18.00
C GLN A 146 -6.67 13.72 -16.67
N ARG A 147 -5.99 14.04 -15.57
CA ARG A 147 -6.35 13.55 -14.22
C ARG A 147 -7.78 13.91 -13.85
N ARG A 148 -8.20 15.15 -14.12
CA ARG A 148 -9.59 15.60 -13.85
C ARG A 148 -10.61 14.78 -14.62
N ARG A 149 -10.35 14.49 -15.90
CA ARG A 149 -11.22 13.66 -16.75
C ARG A 149 -11.33 12.22 -16.23
N LEU A 150 -10.20 11.63 -15.80
CA LEU A 150 -10.19 10.28 -15.22
C LEU A 150 -11.00 10.22 -13.92
N VAL A 151 -10.83 11.20 -13.04
CA VAL A 151 -11.60 11.32 -11.79
C VAL A 151 -13.08 11.45 -12.08
N GLN A 152 -13.47 12.36 -12.98
CA GLN A 152 -14.86 12.54 -13.36
C GLN A 152 -15.44 11.25 -13.93
N ARG A 153 -14.73 10.60 -14.86
CA ARG A 153 -15.15 9.32 -15.43
C ARG A 153 -15.34 8.24 -14.36
N PHE A 154 -14.43 8.13 -13.41
CA PHE A 154 -14.57 7.17 -12.31
C PHE A 154 -15.81 7.45 -11.45
N GLN A 155 -16.12 8.72 -11.20
CA GLN A 155 -17.26 9.12 -10.38
C GLN A 155 -18.61 8.90 -11.08
N GLU A 156 -18.70 9.16 -12.39
CA GLU A 156 -19.95 9.23 -13.15
C GLU A 156 -20.24 7.97 -13.96
N ASP A 157 -19.21 7.26 -14.45
CA ASP A 157 -19.33 6.09 -15.33
C ASP A 157 -19.40 4.80 -14.51
N GLU A 158 -20.60 4.22 -14.38
CA GLU A 158 -20.81 2.96 -13.65
C GLU A 158 -20.13 1.75 -14.31
N THR A 159 -19.75 1.86 -15.59
CA THR A 159 -19.03 0.78 -16.29
C THR A 159 -17.58 0.67 -15.85
N VAL A 160 -17.02 1.67 -15.16
CA VAL A 160 -15.66 1.71 -14.64
C VAL A 160 -15.63 1.14 -13.20
N PRO A 161 -15.19 -0.11 -13.01
CA PRO A 161 -15.32 -0.77 -11.71
C PRO A 161 -14.17 -0.46 -10.72
N PHE A 162 -12.99 -0.11 -11.24
CA PHE A 162 -11.83 0.14 -10.38
C PHE A 162 -10.93 1.26 -10.92
N PHE A 163 -10.13 1.81 -10.02
CA PHE A 163 -9.13 2.81 -10.34
C PHE A 163 -7.83 2.48 -9.61
N VAL A 164 -6.75 2.25 -10.35
CA VAL A 164 -5.41 2.02 -9.81
C VAL A 164 -4.63 3.33 -9.78
N LEU A 165 -4.08 3.66 -8.61
CA LEU A 165 -3.39 4.94 -8.41
C LEU A 165 -2.01 4.74 -7.78
N SER A 166 -1.01 5.45 -8.30
CA SER A 166 0.23 5.59 -7.53
C SER A 166 0.04 6.59 -6.38
N LEU A 167 0.58 6.29 -5.19
CA LEU A 167 0.43 7.14 -4.00
C LEU A 167 0.89 8.59 -4.25
N LYS A 168 1.98 8.77 -5.00
CA LYS A 168 2.49 10.11 -5.35
C LYS A 168 1.55 10.89 -6.27
N ALA A 169 0.87 10.24 -7.21
CA ALA A 169 -0.06 10.91 -8.12
C ALA A 169 -1.36 11.33 -7.44
N GLY A 170 -1.72 10.60 -6.44
CA GLY A 170 -2.87 10.90 -5.61
C GLY A 170 -2.73 12.17 -4.75
N GLY A 171 -1.59 12.90 -4.73
CA GLY A 171 -1.29 14.02 -3.79
C GLY A 171 -2.22 15.22 -3.83
N ALA A 172 -2.94 15.47 -4.91
CA ALA A 172 -3.73 16.70 -5.07
C ALA A 172 -5.23 16.45 -4.91
N GLY A 173 -5.76 16.58 -3.69
CA GLY A 173 -7.18 16.89 -3.40
C GLY A 173 -8.27 16.14 -4.18
N LEU A 174 -7.98 14.95 -4.72
CA LEU A 174 -8.93 14.17 -5.52
C LEU A 174 -10.09 13.71 -4.64
N THR A 175 -11.31 13.75 -5.17
CA THR A 175 -12.51 13.18 -4.54
C THR A 175 -12.91 11.93 -5.31
N LEU A 176 -12.92 10.76 -4.65
CA LEU A 176 -13.15 9.45 -5.26
C LEU A 176 -14.21 8.67 -4.46
N THR A 177 -15.29 9.37 -4.09
CA THR A 177 -16.36 8.85 -3.23
C THR A 177 -17.28 7.82 -3.89
N ALA A 178 -17.11 7.58 -5.20
CA ALA A 178 -17.81 6.47 -5.86
C ALA A 178 -17.33 5.09 -5.38
N ALA A 179 -16.11 4.99 -4.81
CA ALA A 179 -15.56 3.75 -4.30
C ALA A 179 -15.99 3.49 -2.86
N SER A 180 -16.38 2.24 -2.57
CA SER A 180 -16.63 1.69 -1.24
C SER A 180 -15.50 0.78 -0.75
N HIS A 181 -14.58 0.38 -1.63
CA HIS A 181 -13.41 -0.42 -1.29
C HIS A 181 -12.12 0.31 -1.63
N VAL A 182 -11.17 0.27 -0.70
CA VAL A 182 -9.81 0.81 -0.87
C VAL A 182 -8.83 -0.30 -0.56
N VAL A 183 -7.89 -0.56 -1.47
CA VAL A 183 -6.79 -1.50 -1.27
C VAL A 183 -5.48 -0.73 -1.27
N HIS A 184 -4.71 -0.85 -0.20
CA HIS A 184 -3.30 -0.52 -0.17
C HIS A 184 -2.51 -1.77 -0.53
N PHE A 185 -2.12 -1.92 -1.79
CA PHE A 185 -1.44 -3.11 -2.31
C PHE A 185 -0.05 -3.30 -1.71
N ASP A 186 0.62 -2.19 -1.40
CA ASP A 186 1.85 -2.14 -0.62
C ASP A 186 1.77 -1.04 0.44
N ARG A 187 2.38 -1.29 1.59
CA ARG A 187 2.37 -0.37 2.73
C ARG A 187 3.41 0.74 2.55
N TRP A 188 3.07 1.96 2.96
CA TRP A 188 4.02 3.04 3.07
C TRP A 188 4.56 3.13 4.50
N TRP A 189 5.84 3.52 4.65
CA TRP A 189 6.49 3.67 5.96
C TRP A 189 5.81 4.72 6.85
N ASN A 190 5.22 5.74 6.23
CA ASN A 190 4.50 6.80 6.91
C ASN A 190 2.98 6.58 6.77
N PRO A 191 2.29 6.19 7.87
CA PRO A 191 0.84 5.97 7.86
C PRO A 191 0.01 7.19 7.44
N ALA A 192 0.53 8.40 7.61
CA ALA A 192 -0.17 9.62 7.21
C ALA A 192 -0.41 9.68 5.69
N VAL A 193 0.50 9.14 4.88
CA VAL A 193 0.36 9.07 3.42
C VAL A 193 -0.74 8.08 3.03
N GLU A 194 -0.83 6.91 3.68
CA GLU A 194 -1.90 5.95 3.46
C GLU A 194 -3.27 6.52 3.88
N ASN A 195 -3.32 7.17 5.05
CA ASN A 195 -4.53 7.82 5.52
C ASN A 195 -5.00 8.91 4.55
N GLN A 196 -4.06 9.72 4.03
CA GLN A 196 -4.38 10.73 3.02
C GLN A 196 -4.92 10.11 1.73
N ALA A 197 -4.42 8.95 1.31
CA ALA A 197 -4.93 8.23 0.14
C ALA A 197 -6.34 7.67 0.41
N THR A 198 -6.57 7.04 1.56
CA THR A 198 -7.89 6.55 2.00
C THR A 198 -8.91 7.69 2.10
N ASP A 199 -8.52 8.85 2.59
CA ASP A 199 -9.37 10.05 2.75
C ASP A 199 -9.92 10.60 1.42
N ARG A 200 -9.51 10.05 0.28
CA ARG A 200 -10.08 10.38 -1.04
C ARG A 200 -11.40 9.68 -1.27
N ALA A 201 -11.52 8.43 -0.81
CA ALA A 201 -12.78 7.69 -0.81
C ALA A 201 -13.64 8.07 0.40
N PHE A 202 -13.01 8.21 1.58
CA PHE A 202 -13.66 8.58 2.83
C PHE A 202 -13.70 10.10 3.01
N ARG A 203 -14.63 10.75 2.33
CA ARG A 203 -14.78 12.21 2.30
C ARG A 203 -16.24 12.62 2.28
N ILE A 204 -16.54 13.87 2.61
CA ILE A 204 -17.86 14.48 2.48
C ILE A 204 -18.43 14.19 1.09
N GLY A 205 -19.63 13.62 1.02
CA GLY A 205 -20.27 13.12 -0.19
C GLY A 205 -20.16 11.60 -0.38
N GLN A 206 -19.45 10.87 0.50
CA GLN A 206 -19.49 9.42 0.55
C GLN A 206 -20.83 8.96 1.11
N LYS A 207 -21.49 8.03 0.41
CA LYS A 207 -22.82 7.48 0.79
C LYS A 207 -22.79 6.03 1.24
N LYS A 208 -21.63 5.35 1.07
CA LYS A 208 -21.44 3.93 1.40
C LYS A 208 -20.35 3.79 2.46
N ASN A 209 -20.47 2.76 3.29
CA ASN A 209 -19.38 2.38 4.18
C ASN A 209 -18.11 2.08 3.37
N VAL A 210 -16.96 2.53 3.86
CA VAL A 210 -15.67 2.33 3.19
C VAL A 210 -14.89 1.24 3.89
N LEU A 211 -14.60 0.16 3.16
CA LEU A 211 -13.76 -0.93 3.63
C LEU A 211 -12.35 -0.78 3.07
N VAL A 212 -11.37 -0.63 3.96
CA VAL A 212 -9.96 -0.43 3.61
C VAL A 212 -9.18 -1.70 3.89
N HIS A 213 -8.57 -2.27 2.86
CA HIS A 213 -7.72 -3.46 2.93
C HIS A 213 -6.25 -3.03 2.86
N LYS A 214 -5.47 -3.36 3.87
CA LYS A 214 -4.03 -3.12 3.91
C LYS A 214 -3.30 -4.44 3.71
N PHE A 215 -2.64 -4.62 2.57
CA PHE A 215 -1.95 -5.86 2.25
C PHE A 215 -0.59 -5.92 2.96
N ILE A 216 -0.31 -7.05 3.58
CA ILE A 216 0.89 -7.30 4.37
C ILE A 216 1.36 -8.73 4.10
N CYS A 217 2.55 -8.91 3.55
CA CYS A 217 3.16 -10.23 3.43
C CYS A 217 3.63 -10.72 4.79
N ARG A 218 3.12 -11.89 5.23
CA ARG A 218 3.51 -12.54 6.49
C ARG A 218 4.99 -12.94 6.48
N GLY A 219 5.61 -12.92 7.65
CA GLY A 219 7.00 -13.36 7.82
C GLY A 219 8.04 -12.46 7.16
N THR A 220 7.66 -11.31 6.62
CA THR A 220 8.53 -10.39 5.89
C THR A 220 8.75 -9.07 6.63
N VAL A 221 9.58 -8.20 6.03
CA VAL A 221 9.78 -6.83 6.48
C VAL A 221 8.45 -6.04 6.55
N GLU A 222 7.47 -6.33 5.71
CA GLU A 222 6.18 -5.62 5.73
C GLU A 222 5.43 -5.86 7.04
N GLU A 223 5.36 -7.10 7.50
CA GLU A 223 4.71 -7.44 8.76
C GLU A 223 5.43 -6.84 9.97
N LYS A 224 6.77 -6.87 9.97
CA LYS A 224 7.56 -6.31 11.06
C LYS A 224 7.43 -4.80 11.15
N ILE A 225 7.38 -4.11 10.02
CA ILE A 225 7.15 -2.66 9.98
C ILE A 225 5.73 -2.33 10.42
N ASP A 226 4.74 -3.11 10.01
CA ASP A 226 3.36 -2.91 10.45
C ASP A 226 3.25 -2.97 11.98
N ARG A 227 3.87 -3.98 12.61
CA ARG A 227 3.96 -4.08 14.08
C ARG A 227 4.66 -2.88 14.72
N LEU A 228 5.75 -2.37 14.10
CA LEU A 228 6.43 -1.18 14.58
C LEU A 228 5.56 0.08 14.49
N ILE A 229 4.77 0.22 13.43
CA ILE A 229 3.82 1.33 13.26
C ILE A 229 2.72 1.24 14.33
N GLU A 230 2.17 0.05 14.56
CA GLU A 230 1.11 -0.16 15.56
C GLU A 230 1.61 0.10 16.98
N SER A 231 2.80 -0.41 17.35
CA SER A 231 3.39 -0.16 18.67
C SER A 231 3.66 1.33 18.93
N LYS A 232 4.13 2.07 17.91
CA LYS A 232 4.33 3.52 18.02
C LYS A 232 3.01 4.29 18.10
N ARG A 233 1.94 3.83 17.44
CA ARG A 233 0.62 4.43 17.58
C ARG A 233 0.10 4.30 19.01
N ALA A 234 0.21 3.12 19.61
CA ALA A 234 -0.20 2.89 20.99
C ALA A 234 0.53 3.79 21.99
N LEU A 235 1.82 4.09 21.73
CA LEU A 235 2.63 5.00 22.57
C LEU A 235 2.35 6.49 22.28
N SER A 236 1.88 6.86 21.08
CA SER A 236 1.68 8.26 20.69
C SER A 236 0.27 8.78 20.95
N ASP A 237 -0.69 7.93 21.27
CA ASP A 237 -1.98 8.38 21.83
C ASP A 237 -1.80 9.04 23.21
N GLU A 238 -0.67 8.80 23.91
CA GLU A 238 -0.27 9.51 25.13
C GLU A 238 0.58 10.77 24.87
N LEU A 239 1.18 10.94 23.68
CA LEU A 239 2.09 12.05 23.36
C LEU A 239 1.82 12.59 21.95
N LEU A 240 0.82 13.44 21.82
CA LEU A 240 0.50 14.21 20.61
C LEU A 240 1.65 15.17 20.24
N ALA A 241 2.71 14.68 19.61
CA ALA A 241 3.64 15.55 18.89
C ALA A 241 4.59 14.75 18.00
N ALA A 242 4.75 15.26 16.79
CA ALA A 242 5.75 14.94 15.79
C ALA A 242 5.61 13.56 15.15
N GLY A 243 5.27 13.55 13.86
CA GLY A 243 5.41 12.41 12.97
C GLY A 243 6.85 11.89 12.95
N SER A 244 7.19 11.05 13.93
CA SER A 244 8.48 10.39 13.95
C SER A 244 8.45 9.32 12.87
N GLU A 245 8.99 9.63 11.70
CA GLU A 245 9.37 8.63 10.72
C GLU A 245 10.24 7.57 11.41
N ILE A 246 9.98 6.30 11.10
CA ILE A 246 10.85 5.23 11.58
C ILE A 246 12.17 5.39 10.85
N ASN A 247 13.22 5.75 11.56
CA ASN A 247 14.53 5.99 10.94
C ASN A 247 15.26 4.65 10.72
N LEU A 248 14.76 3.87 9.76
CA LEU A 248 15.26 2.53 9.45
C LEU A 248 16.74 2.52 9.02
N THR A 249 17.25 3.65 8.54
CA THR A 249 18.64 3.77 8.10
C THR A 249 19.64 3.91 9.26
N GLU A 250 19.16 4.18 10.47
CA GLU A 250 20.00 4.33 11.68
C GLU A 250 20.05 3.06 12.52
N LEU A 251 19.29 2.02 12.13
CA LEU A 251 19.36 0.72 12.80
C LEU A 251 20.77 0.13 12.66
N LYS A 252 21.22 -0.56 13.73
CA LYS A 252 22.43 -1.38 13.67
C LYS A 252 22.24 -2.54 12.70
N ASP A 253 23.34 -3.08 12.17
CA ASP A 253 23.29 -4.17 11.17
C ASP A 253 22.50 -5.39 11.68
N GLU A 254 22.69 -5.76 12.95
CA GLU A 254 21.99 -6.88 13.59
C GLU A 254 20.49 -6.61 13.65
N GLU A 255 20.07 -5.41 14.06
CA GLU A 255 18.67 -4.99 14.13
C GLU A 255 18.04 -4.95 12.73
N LEU A 256 18.78 -4.45 11.74
CA LEU A 256 18.34 -4.41 10.34
C LEU A 256 18.17 -5.81 9.77
N LEU A 257 19.13 -6.71 9.98
CA LEU A 257 19.05 -8.10 9.54
C LEU A 257 17.89 -8.85 10.24
N GLN A 258 17.66 -8.59 11.52
CA GLN A 258 16.48 -9.11 12.21
C GLN A 258 15.17 -8.57 11.62
N LEU A 259 15.13 -7.28 11.25
CA LEU A 259 13.96 -6.65 10.64
C LEU A 259 13.64 -7.26 9.27
N VAL A 260 14.64 -7.57 8.45
CA VAL A 260 14.43 -8.12 7.11
C VAL A 260 14.41 -9.64 7.06
N ALA A 261 14.81 -10.35 8.13
CA ALA A 261 14.83 -11.82 8.15
C ALA A 261 13.48 -12.40 7.74
N LEU A 262 13.50 -13.43 6.90
CA LEU A 262 12.30 -14.15 6.47
C LEU A 262 11.91 -15.21 7.51
N ASP A 263 10.66 -15.20 7.94
CA ASP A 263 10.05 -16.33 8.64
C ASP A 263 9.29 -17.18 7.62
N LEU A 264 9.96 -18.22 7.09
CA LEU A 264 9.40 -19.10 6.07
C LEU A 264 8.10 -19.79 6.53
N ASN A 265 8.00 -20.17 7.80
CA ASN A 265 6.80 -20.83 8.31
C ASN A 265 5.59 -19.90 8.31
N ALA A 266 5.79 -18.63 8.62
CA ALA A 266 4.75 -17.61 8.55
C ALA A 266 4.45 -17.20 7.11
N ALA A 267 5.49 -17.03 6.28
CA ALA A 267 5.40 -16.54 4.91
C ALA A 267 4.71 -17.52 3.94
N MET A 268 4.76 -18.84 4.21
CA MET A 268 4.17 -19.88 3.38
C MET A 268 2.77 -20.33 3.86
N LYS A 269 2.23 -19.68 4.89
CA LYS A 269 0.84 -19.91 5.34
C LYS A 269 -0.11 -19.02 4.56
N ASP A 270 -1.10 -19.63 3.94
CA ASP A 270 -2.25 -18.99 3.32
C ASP A 270 -3.16 -18.28 4.36
#